data_28857ea0a989d93964edc67a6b5fed53
#
_entry.id   28857ea0a989d93964edc67a6b5fed53
#
_cell.length_a   1.000
_cell.length_b   1.000
_cell.length_c   1.000
_cell.angle_alpha   90.00
_cell.angle_beta   90.00
_cell.angle_gamma   90.00
#
_symmetry.space_group_name_H-M   'P 1'
#
loop_
_entity.id
_entity.type
_entity.pdbx_description
1 polymer ?
#
loop_
_entity_poly.entity_id
_entity_poly.type
_entity_poly.pdbx_seq_one_letter_code
_entity_poly.pdbx_strand_id
1 'polypeptide(L)'
;MKDEPLLIRADGSPEIGTGHVMRCLALSQAWSENGGSVYFIGEITGGLASRLKDEGITVQALESTPGKKNDALETARKAQAVGAPWVVVDGYHFDGSYQRRLREGGVRVLFLDDYGHADRYEADLVLNQNIDAEEVLYNDRSEETELLLGPRYALLRKEFWPGR
;
A
#
# COMPACT_ATOMS: atom_id res chain seq x y z
N MET A 1 -1.36 5.21 -18.04
CA MET A 1 -1.69 5.55 -16.64
C MET A 1 -2.57 6.79 -16.49
N LYS A 2 -2.90 7.45 -17.60
CA LYS A 2 -3.80 8.62 -17.53
C LYS A 2 -5.17 8.14 -17.03
N ASP A 3 -5.65 8.76 -15.94
CA ASP A 3 -6.90 8.46 -15.24
C ASP A 3 -6.98 7.04 -14.59
N GLU A 4 -5.85 6.31 -14.47
CA GLU A 4 -5.86 5.00 -13.84
C GLU A 4 -5.95 5.12 -12.32
N PRO A 5 -6.97 4.50 -11.66
CA PRO A 5 -7.09 4.55 -10.22
C PRO A 5 -6.15 3.58 -9.53
N LEU A 6 -5.63 3.99 -8.36
CA LEU A 6 -4.87 3.20 -7.42
C LEU A 6 -5.60 3.17 -6.09
N LEU A 7 -5.78 1.99 -5.50
CA LEU A 7 -6.29 1.88 -4.13
C LEU A 7 -5.14 1.57 -3.17
N ILE A 8 -5.09 2.29 -2.06
CA ILE A 8 -4.11 2.07 -0.99
C ILE A 8 -4.82 1.65 0.28
N ARG A 9 -4.40 0.51 0.83
CA ARG A 9 -4.84 -0.01 2.11
C ARG A 9 -3.74 0.20 3.16
N ALA A 10 -3.94 1.18 4.03
CA ALA A 10 -3.03 1.50 5.13
C ALA A 10 -3.80 2.12 6.29
N ASP A 11 -3.29 1.95 7.50
CA ASP A 11 -3.80 2.55 8.72
C ASP A 11 -2.80 3.53 9.31
N GLY A 12 -3.29 4.60 9.94
CA GLY A 12 -2.46 5.60 10.59
C GLY A 12 -3.22 6.32 11.69
N SER A 13 -2.63 6.30 12.89
CA SER A 13 -3.15 6.97 14.08
C SER A 13 -1.99 7.34 14.99
N PRO A 14 -2.22 8.13 16.06
CA PRO A 14 -1.19 8.35 17.08
C PRO A 14 -0.66 7.05 17.71
N GLU A 15 -1.47 6.01 17.80
CA GLU A 15 -1.11 4.71 18.40
C GLU A 15 -0.34 3.82 17.43
N ILE A 16 -0.77 3.74 16.15
CA ILE A 16 -0.12 2.93 15.10
C ILE A 16 1.12 3.64 14.57
N GLY A 17 1.13 4.97 14.62
CA GLY A 17 2.12 5.80 13.96
C GLY A 17 1.70 6.26 12.56
N THR A 18 2.51 7.12 11.98
CA THR A 18 2.20 7.81 10.72
C THR A 18 3.02 7.31 9.53
N GLY A 19 4.06 6.50 9.78
CA GLY A 19 5.06 6.11 8.80
C GLY A 19 4.48 5.42 7.56
N HIS A 20 3.57 4.46 7.76
CA HIS A 20 2.93 3.73 6.67
C HIS A 20 2.12 4.66 5.74
N VAL A 21 1.28 5.51 6.33
CA VAL A 21 0.48 6.47 5.55
C VAL A 21 1.36 7.49 4.83
N MET A 22 2.42 7.99 5.48
CA MET A 22 3.33 8.97 4.86
C MET A 22 4.15 8.38 3.72
N ARG A 23 4.56 7.12 3.82
CA ARG A 23 5.21 6.39 2.73
C ARG A 23 4.25 6.16 1.57
N CYS A 24 3.02 5.77 1.85
CA CYS A 24 1.96 5.64 0.85
C CYS A 24 1.59 6.99 0.22
N LEU A 25 1.66 8.10 0.96
CA LEU A 25 1.49 9.44 0.41
C LEU A 25 2.55 9.76 -0.65
N ALA A 26 3.81 9.38 -0.42
CA ALA A 26 4.88 9.56 -1.41
C ALA A 26 4.57 8.85 -2.73
N LEU A 27 4.11 7.60 -2.67
CA LEU A 27 3.66 6.85 -3.85
C LEU A 27 2.46 7.51 -4.52
N SER A 28 1.50 7.98 -3.72
CA SER A 28 0.30 8.67 -4.21
C SER A 28 0.64 9.94 -5.00
N GLN A 29 1.58 10.72 -4.49
CA GLN A 29 2.03 11.94 -5.17
C GLN A 29 2.64 11.61 -6.54
N ALA A 30 3.50 10.58 -6.60
CA ALA A 30 4.08 10.14 -7.87
C ALA A 30 3.03 9.61 -8.85
N TRP A 31 2.04 8.86 -8.35
CA TRP A 31 0.93 8.35 -9.17
C TRP A 31 0.09 9.47 -9.76
N SER A 32 -0.28 10.45 -8.93
CA SER A 32 -1.08 11.61 -9.34
C SER A 32 -0.33 12.52 -10.34
N GLU A 33 0.97 12.72 -10.17
CA GLU A 33 1.80 13.47 -11.12
C GLU A 33 1.84 12.81 -12.52
N ASN A 34 1.66 11.50 -12.57
CA ASN A 34 1.55 10.75 -13.83
C ASN A 34 0.11 10.65 -14.36
N GLY A 35 -0.83 11.39 -13.76
CA GLY A 35 -2.20 11.52 -14.22
C GLY A 35 -3.16 10.46 -13.68
N GLY A 36 -2.76 9.67 -12.69
CA GLY A 36 -3.64 8.70 -12.03
C GLY A 36 -4.43 9.30 -10.87
N SER A 37 -5.49 8.64 -10.46
CA SER A 37 -6.26 8.98 -9.26
C SER A 37 -5.90 8.04 -8.10
N VAL A 38 -6.03 8.51 -6.85
CA VAL A 38 -5.67 7.73 -5.67
C VAL A 38 -6.81 7.71 -4.66
N TYR A 39 -7.09 6.52 -4.17
CA TYR A 39 -8.05 6.24 -3.11
C TYR A 39 -7.35 5.54 -1.95
N PHE A 40 -7.65 5.96 -0.73
CA PHE A 40 -7.23 5.28 0.49
C PHE A 40 -8.43 4.60 1.14
N ILE A 41 -8.20 3.42 1.69
CA ILE A 41 -9.11 2.77 2.63
C ILE A 41 -8.33 2.39 3.88
N GLY A 42 -8.87 2.72 5.06
CA GLY A 42 -8.25 2.39 6.33
C GLY A 42 -8.80 3.19 7.50
N GLU A 43 -8.30 2.86 8.68
CA GLU A 43 -8.48 3.66 9.88
C GLU A 43 -7.42 4.76 9.90
N ILE A 44 -7.76 5.93 9.37
CA ILE A 44 -6.86 7.08 9.28
C ILE A 44 -7.46 8.24 10.08
N THR A 45 -6.78 8.64 11.14
CA THR A 45 -7.29 9.63 12.11
C THR A 45 -6.45 10.89 12.18
N GLY A 46 -7.07 11.94 12.70
CA GLY A 46 -6.43 13.23 12.98
C GLY A 46 -5.95 13.95 11.73
N GLY A 47 -4.81 14.61 11.85
CA GLY A 47 -4.21 15.42 10.79
C GLY A 47 -3.82 14.65 9.53
N LEU A 48 -3.66 13.31 9.60
CA LEU A 48 -3.35 12.48 8.45
C LEU A 48 -4.48 12.46 7.41
N ALA A 49 -5.71 12.32 7.86
CA ALA A 49 -6.87 12.34 6.95
C ALA A 49 -6.97 13.69 6.21
N SER A 50 -6.79 14.79 6.93
CA SER A 50 -6.75 16.13 6.33
C SER A 50 -5.60 16.28 5.35
N ARG A 51 -4.41 15.79 5.70
CA ARG A 51 -3.23 15.84 4.82
C ARG A 51 -3.48 15.12 3.50
N LEU A 52 -4.04 13.90 3.54
CA LEU A 52 -4.38 13.14 2.33
C LEU A 52 -5.42 13.88 1.48
N LYS A 53 -6.43 14.43 2.11
CA LYS A 53 -7.48 15.20 1.44
C LYS A 53 -6.92 16.46 0.74
N ASP A 54 -5.99 17.16 1.38
CA ASP A 54 -5.34 18.35 0.81
C ASP A 54 -4.52 18.01 -0.44
N GLU A 55 -4.06 16.76 -0.58
CA GLU A 55 -3.38 16.24 -1.78
C GLU A 55 -4.37 15.70 -2.84
N GLY A 56 -5.67 15.89 -2.65
CA GLY A 56 -6.70 15.43 -3.60
C GLY A 56 -7.02 13.93 -3.51
N ILE A 57 -6.57 13.27 -2.44
CA ILE A 57 -6.77 11.83 -2.22
C ILE A 57 -8.11 11.60 -1.54
N THR A 58 -8.90 10.68 -2.07
CA THR A 58 -10.17 10.25 -1.46
C THR A 58 -9.89 9.21 -0.38
N VAL A 59 -10.29 9.50 0.86
CA VAL A 59 -10.15 8.59 1.99
C VAL A 59 -11.51 7.97 2.31
N GLN A 60 -11.54 6.63 2.34
CA GLN A 60 -12.73 5.84 2.69
C GLN A 60 -12.50 5.14 4.03
N ALA A 61 -13.51 5.15 4.89
CA ALA A 61 -13.45 4.41 6.15
C ALA A 61 -13.48 2.89 5.90
N LEU A 62 -12.75 2.15 6.72
CA LEU A 62 -12.83 0.71 6.80
C LEU A 62 -13.98 0.34 7.75
N GLU A 63 -14.86 -0.56 7.32
CA GLU A 63 -15.97 -1.07 8.14
C GLU A 63 -15.63 -2.38 8.85
N SER A 64 -14.65 -3.11 8.31
CA SER A 64 -14.20 -4.41 8.83
C SER A 64 -13.07 -4.26 9.85
N THR A 65 -12.81 -5.32 10.61
CA THR A 65 -11.65 -5.37 11.51
C THR A 65 -10.34 -5.41 10.71
N PRO A 66 -9.40 -4.48 10.96
CA PRO A 66 -8.15 -4.39 10.23
C PRO A 66 -7.35 -5.69 10.17
N GLY A 67 -6.83 -6.03 8.99
CA GLY A 67 -6.00 -7.20 8.74
C GLY A 67 -6.72 -8.54 8.71
N LYS A 68 -8.03 -8.58 8.91
CA LYS A 68 -8.82 -9.82 8.92
C LYS A 68 -9.42 -10.14 7.54
N LYS A 69 -10.01 -11.33 7.42
CA LYS A 69 -10.62 -11.81 6.16
C LYS A 69 -11.59 -10.80 5.56
N ASN A 70 -12.47 -10.22 6.38
CA ASN A 70 -13.47 -9.28 5.89
C ASN A 70 -12.86 -7.97 5.40
N ASP A 71 -11.76 -7.52 6.00
CA ASP A 71 -10.98 -6.38 5.49
C ASP A 71 -10.47 -6.64 4.07
N ALA A 72 -9.85 -7.80 3.82
CA ALA A 72 -9.37 -8.15 2.49
C ALA A 72 -10.51 -8.18 1.46
N LEU A 73 -11.66 -8.75 1.82
CA LEU A 73 -12.85 -8.79 0.95
C LEU A 73 -13.43 -7.39 0.69
N GLU A 74 -13.49 -6.55 1.70
CA GLU A 74 -13.95 -5.17 1.60
C GLU A 74 -13.01 -4.35 0.71
N THR A 75 -11.71 -4.48 0.94
CA THR A 75 -10.66 -3.79 0.16
C THR A 75 -10.73 -4.18 -1.32
N ALA A 76 -10.84 -5.48 -1.64
CA ALA A 76 -10.97 -5.95 -3.01
C ALA A 76 -12.25 -5.40 -3.68
N ARG A 77 -13.38 -5.40 -2.99
CA ARG A 77 -14.65 -4.84 -3.52
C ARG A 77 -14.54 -3.35 -3.78
N LYS A 78 -13.91 -2.58 -2.87
CA LYS A 78 -13.71 -1.14 -3.06
C LYS A 78 -12.76 -0.84 -4.22
N ALA A 79 -11.71 -1.65 -4.40
CA ALA A 79 -10.83 -1.54 -5.56
C ALA A 79 -11.59 -1.75 -6.87
N GLN A 80 -12.42 -2.78 -6.94
CA GLN A 80 -13.27 -3.04 -8.10
C GLN A 80 -14.27 -1.91 -8.36
N ALA A 81 -14.88 -1.37 -7.30
CA ALA A 81 -15.86 -0.29 -7.41
C ALA A 81 -15.28 0.99 -8.01
N VAL A 82 -14.02 1.30 -7.73
CA VAL A 82 -13.32 2.47 -8.31
C VAL A 82 -12.54 2.12 -9.59
N GLY A 83 -12.52 0.86 -9.99
CA GLY A 83 -11.80 0.39 -11.17
C GLY A 83 -10.28 0.31 -10.98
N ALA A 84 -9.79 0.19 -9.75
CA ALA A 84 -8.37 0.09 -9.46
C ALA A 84 -7.86 -1.34 -9.71
N PRO A 85 -6.94 -1.53 -10.68
CA PRO A 85 -6.36 -2.84 -10.94
C PRO A 85 -5.31 -3.24 -9.89
N TRP A 86 -4.75 -2.26 -9.17
CA TRP A 86 -3.75 -2.44 -8.14
C TRP A 86 -4.24 -1.99 -6.78
N VAL A 87 -3.88 -2.77 -5.76
CA VAL A 87 -4.00 -2.42 -4.34
C VAL A 87 -2.60 -2.40 -3.73
N VAL A 88 -2.24 -1.27 -3.15
CA VAL A 88 -1.05 -1.13 -2.31
C VAL A 88 -1.42 -1.44 -0.87
N VAL A 89 -0.67 -2.31 -0.21
CA VAL A 89 -0.89 -2.70 1.19
C VAL A 89 0.33 -2.34 2.02
N ASP A 90 0.13 -1.62 3.11
CA ASP A 90 1.19 -1.23 4.03
C ASP A 90 0.73 -1.30 5.48
N GLY A 91 1.36 -2.19 6.26
CA GLY A 91 1.09 -2.39 7.67
C GLY A 91 1.52 -3.76 8.18
N TYR A 92 1.99 -3.82 9.42
CA TYR A 92 2.53 -5.04 10.01
C TYR A 92 1.47 -6.09 10.39
N HIS A 93 0.20 -5.71 10.38
CA HIS A 93 -0.94 -6.60 10.66
C HIS A 93 -1.48 -7.32 9.41
N PHE A 94 -0.88 -7.11 8.24
CA PHE A 94 -1.21 -7.82 7.02
C PHE A 94 -0.25 -8.98 6.81
N ASP A 95 -0.79 -10.18 6.61
CA ASP A 95 -0.05 -11.43 6.40
C ASP A 95 -0.16 -11.97 4.97
N GLY A 96 0.42 -13.12 4.69
CA GLY A 96 0.34 -13.76 3.37
C GLY A 96 -1.09 -14.17 3.01
N SER A 97 -1.89 -14.56 3.98
CA SER A 97 -3.31 -14.89 3.79
C SER A 97 -4.12 -13.66 3.33
N TYR A 98 -3.83 -12.50 3.89
CA TYR A 98 -4.43 -11.24 3.46
C TYR A 98 -4.09 -10.92 1.98
N GLN A 99 -2.81 -11.02 1.63
CA GLN A 99 -2.32 -10.79 0.27
C GLN A 99 -2.99 -11.73 -0.74
N ARG A 100 -3.05 -13.02 -0.42
CA ARG A 100 -3.69 -14.03 -1.28
C ARG A 100 -5.17 -13.74 -1.49
N ARG A 101 -5.91 -13.36 -0.45
CA ARG A 101 -7.34 -13.03 -0.58
C ARG A 101 -7.60 -11.83 -1.47
N LEU A 102 -6.74 -10.83 -1.45
CA LEU A 102 -6.82 -9.71 -2.39
C LEU A 102 -6.64 -10.19 -3.83
N ARG A 103 -5.63 -11.01 -4.11
CA ARG A 103 -5.40 -11.56 -5.46
C ARG A 103 -6.57 -12.44 -5.93
N GLU A 104 -7.10 -13.28 -5.06
CA GLU A 104 -8.32 -14.07 -5.32
C GLU A 104 -9.52 -13.18 -5.61
N GLY A 105 -9.57 -11.99 -5.03
CA GLY A 105 -10.56 -10.94 -5.31
C GLY A 105 -10.36 -10.22 -6.64
N GLY A 106 -9.37 -10.62 -7.46
CA GLY A 106 -9.17 -10.14 -8.81
C GLY A 106 -8.34 -8.85 -8.94
N VAL A 107 -7.63 -8.44 -7.88
CA VAL A 107 -6.72 -7.29 -7.91
C VAL A 107 -5.26 -7.73 -7.83
N ARG A 108 -4.36 -6.92 -8.38
CA ARG A 108 -2.92 -7.09 -8.21
C ARG A 108 -2.47 -6.37 -6.94
N VAL A 109 -1.47 -6.93 -6.26
CA VAL A 109 -1.04 -6.45 -4.95
C VAL A 109 0.41 -6.00 -4.98
N LEU A 110 0.65 -4.74 -4.58
CA LEU A 110 1.95 -4.24 -4.17
C LEU A 110 1.99 -4.20 -2.64
N PHE A 111 2.85 -4.99 -2.04
CA PHE A 111 3.02 -5.08 -0.60
C PHE A 111 4.28 -4.33 -0.16
N LEU A 112 4.12 -3.31 0.68
CA LEU A 112 5.23 -2.57 1.26
C LEU A 112 5.69 -3.24 2.55
N ASP A 113 6.98 -3.49 2.69
CA ASP A 113 7.56 -4.19 3.81
C ASP A 113 8.86 -3.51 4.29
N ASP A 114 9.31 -3.85 5.50
CA ASP A 114 10.51 -3.28 6.10
C ASP A 114 11.53 -4.33 6.54
N TYR A 115 11.08 -5.50 7.01
CA TYR A 115 11.98 -6.49 7.62
C TYR A 115 11.53 -7.95 7.48
N GLY A 116 10.62 -8.25 6.58
CA GLY A 116 10.15 -9.62 6.38
C GLY A 116 9.19 -10.10 7.46
N HIS A 117 8.21 -9.27 7.84
CA HIS A 117 7.30 -9.56 8.96
C HIS A 117 6.22 -10.60 8.67
N ALA A 118 5.84 -10.80 7.41
CA ALA A 118 4.80 -11.74 7.05
C ALA A 118 5.34 -13.20 7.07
N ASP A 119 4.47 -14.13 7.42
CA ASP A 119 4.76 -15.56 7.43
C ASP A 119 5.06 -16.10 6.03
N ARG A 120 4.39 -15.54 5.02
CA ARG A 120 4.59 -15.83 3.60
C ARG A 120 4.19 -14.63 2.76
N TYR A 121 4.79 -14.51 1.58
CA TYR A 121 4.47 -13.43 0.63
C TYR A 121 3.74 -13.99 -0.59
N GLU A 122 2.54 -13.48 -0.83
CA GLU A 122 1.64 -13.88 -1.92
C GLU A 122 1.28 -12.70 -2.84
N ALA A 123 1.87 -11.53 -2.60
CA ALA A 123 1.68 -10.35 -3.43
C ALA A 123 2.32 -10.52 -4.82
N ASP A 124 1.88 -9.73 -5.79
CA ASP A 124 2.53 -9.66 -7.11
C ASP A 124 3.89 -8.97 -7.01
N LEU A 125 3.97 -7.89 -6.22
CA LEU A 125 5.20 -7.15 -5.94
C LEU A 125 5.37 -6.97 -4.42
N VAL A 126 6.58 -7.17 -3.92
CA VAL A 126 7.00 -6.78 -2.56
C VAL A 126 8.08 -5.73 -2.68
N LEU A 127 7.86 -4.59 -2.05
CA LEU A 127 8.81 -3.48 -2.03
C LEU A 127 9.36 -3.29 -0.62
N ASN A 128 10.69 -3.39 -0.48
CA ASN A 128 11.41 -3.00 0.71
C ASN A 128 12.52 -2.01 0.31
N GLN A 129 12.34 -0.74 0.67
CA GLN A 129 13.21 0.36 0.28
C GLN A 129 14.46 0.50 1.14
N ASN A 130 14.60 -0.30 2.20
CA ASN A 130 15.69 -0.17 3.16
C ASN A 130 17.02 -0.62 2.56
N ILE A 131 18.12 -0.04 3.07
CA ILE A 131 19.47 -0.34 2.58
C ILE A 131 19.91 -1.77 2.91
N ASP A 132 19.35 -2.34 3.95
CA ASP A 132 19.59 -3.70 4.43
C ASP A 132 18.56 -4.72 3.94
N ALA A 133 17.74 -4.35 2.95
CA ALA A 133 16.77 -5.24 2.34
C ALA A 133 17.48 -6.36 1.57
N GLU A 134 17.32 -7.59 2.03
CA GLU A 134 17.92 -8.79 1.44
C GLU A 134 16.88 -9.79 0.99
N GLU A 135 17.15 -10.51 -0.10
CA GLU A 135 16.23 -11.50 -0.65
C GLU A 135 15.89 -12.63 0.35
N VAL A 136 16.81 -12.96 1.26
CA VAL A 136 16.60 -13.99 2.27
C VAL A 136 15.40 -13.74 3.18
N LEU A 137 15.04 -12.46 3.40
CA LEU A 137 13.85 -12.09 4.17
C LEU A 137 12.54 -12.59 3.52
N TYR A 138 12.59 -12.90 2.23
CA TYR A 138 11.43 -13.23 1.40
C TYR A 138 11.52 -14.63 0.77
N ASN A 139 12.29 -15.54 1.39
CA ASN A 139 12.45 -16.90 0.89
C ASN A 139 11.12 -17.68 0.81
N ASP A 140 10.22 -17.44 1.77
CA ASP A 140 8.88 -18.01 1.74
C ASP A 140 7.92 -17.06 1.00
N ARG A 141 7.90 -17.21 -0.32
CA ARG A 141 7.02 -16.44 -1.21
C ARG A 141 6.47 -17.30 -2.34
N SER A 142 5.42 -16.81 -2.98
CA SER A 142 4.95 -17.36 -4.25
C SER A 142 6.02 -17.19 -5.34
N GLU A 143 6.11 -18.14 -6.25
CA GLU A 143 7.02 -18.06 -7.42
C GLU A 143 6.71 -16.86 -8.33
N GLU A 144 5.47 -16.37 -8.29
CA GLU A 144 5.03 -15.20 -9.05
C GLU A 144 5.37 -13.86 -8.38
N THR A 145 5.82 -13.87 -7.11
CA THR A 145 6.15 -12.66 -6.36
C THR A 145 7.48 -12.08 -6.82
N GLU A 146 7.46 -10.87 -7.37
CA GLU A 146 8.64 -10.11 -7.72
C GLU A 146 9.08 -9.21 -6.55
N LEU A 147 10.39 -9.13 -6.31
CA LEU A 147 10.98 -8.33 -5.23
C LEU A 147 11.61 -7.05 -5.76
N LEU A 148 11.26 -5.92 -5.14
CA LEU A 148 11.82 -4.60 -5.38
C LEU A 148 12.59 -4.19 -4.12
N LEU A 149 13.89 -4.47 -4.06
CA LEU A 149 14.70 -4.31 -2.86
C LEU A 149 15.74 -3.19 -2.98
N GLY A 150 15.86 -2.44 -1.91
CA GLY A 150 16.92 -1.47 -1.72
C GLY A 150 16.53 0.00 -1.99
N PRO A 151 17.48 0.91 -1.73
CA PRO A 151 17.23 2.37 -1.75
C PRO A 151 16.83 2.94 -3.12
N ARG A 152 17.15 2.24 -4.21
CA ARG A 152 16.71 2.67 -5.56
C ARG A 152 15.20 2.70 -5.74
N TYR A 153 14.47 2.01 -4.86
CA TYR A 153 13.01 2.00 -4.81
C TYR A 153 12.44 2.90 -3.71
N ALA A 154 13.26 3.81 -3.17
CA ALA A 154 12.85 4.71 -2.11
C ALA A 154 11.65 5.57 -2.53
N LEU A 155 10.61 5.57 -1.70
CA LEU A 155 9.41 6.38 -1.87
C LEU A 155 9.66 7.76 -1.24
N LEU A 156 9.92 8.75 -2.08
CA LEU A 156 10.19 10.12 -1.65
C LEU A 156 9.00 11.03 -1.93
N ARG A 157 8.57 11.76 -0.92
CA ARG A 157 7.52 12.76 -1.08
C ARG A 157 8.01 13.91 -1.98
N LYS A 158 7.06 14.55 -2.67
CA LYS A 158 7.35 15.58 -3.68
C LYS A 158 8.22 16.74 -3.17
N GLU A 159 8.13 17.08 -1.89
CA GLU A 159 8.96 18.11 -1.27
C GLU A 159 10.48 17.77 -1.23
N PHE A 160 10.82 16.49 -1.46
CA PHE A 160 12.20 16.01 -1.54
C PHE A 160 12.65 15.67 -2.95
N TRP A 161 11.82 15.93 -3.98
CA TRP A 161 12.22 15.64 -5.35
C TRP A 161 13.26 16.63 -5.86
N PRO A 162 14.30 16.17 -6.60
CA PRO A 162 15.32 17.06 -7.16
C PRO A 162 14.71 18.11 -8.10
N GLY A 163 15.13 19.36 -7.94
CA GLY A 163 14.75 20.45 -8.87
C GLY A 163 13.41 21.12 -8.59
N ARG A 164 12.80 20.89 -7.43
CA ARG A 164 11.60 21.63 -6.98
C ARG A 164 11.87 22.54 -5.80
#